data_274b384d62fd9f200422137ac4298263
#
_entry.id   274b384d62fd9f200422137ac4298263
#
_cell.length_a   1.000
_cell.length_b   1.000
_cell.length_c   1.000
_cell.angle_alpha   90.00
_cell.angle_beta   90.00
_cell.angle_gamma   90.00
#
_symmetry.space_group_name_H-M   'P 1'
#
loop_
_entity.id
_entity.type
_entity.pdbx_description
1 polymer ?
#
loop_
_entity_poly.entity_id
_entity_poly.type
_entity_poly.pdbx_seq_one_letter_code
_entity_poly.pdbx_strand_id
1 'polypeptide(L)'
;MSKPAVWTLIEQNDNQIAGVSWELIGKGRELADDLGGELCGVLVGHNVKNLATEAFYYGADKVYVIDDPVLAYYRTEPYAHGISELAKKHKPDVFLMAATTLGRDLSGAVATQLSAGLTADCTVLEIDPETKLLHQTRPAFGGNIMATIFCATARPQMSSVRPRLLPVPERDTKRTGEVVEESLGLKEEDVKTRRLEFIPDEGMSVNIEDAEYIVSGGRGLGSPEGFETVRDVAEALGGTVGSSRPPIDAGWMPYAHQVGMSGHTVRPKVYIAAGISGAVHHLVAMEGSDMIIAINKDPEAPIFKTADYAVVADLYEVLPALTAEIKKRRKGAK
;
A
#
# COMPACT_ATOMS: atom_id res chain seq x y z
N MET A 1 -10.37 -34.27 -0.70
CA MET A 1 -10.14 -33.00 -0.01
C MET A 1 -10.18 -31.90 -1.05
N SER A 2 -10.83 -30.78 -0.79
CA SER A 2 -10.75 -29.59 -1.66
C SER A 2 -9.31 -29.12 -1.76
N LYS A 3 -8.91 -28.55 -2.90
CA LYS A 3 -7.59 -27.92 -3.01
C LYS A 3 -7.48 -26.78 -1.99
N PRO A 4 -6.30 -26.58 -1.39
CA PRO A 4 -6.06 -25.40 -0.57
C PRO A 4 -6.38 -24.11 -1.35
N ALA A 5 -6.93 -23.10 -0.67
CA ALA A 5 -7.27 -21.84 -1.32
C ALA A 5 -6.58 -20.66 -0.62
N VAL A 6 -5.84 -19.89 -1.38
CA VAL A 6 -5.30 -18.60 -0.96
C VAL A 6 -6.19 -17.50 -1.48
N TRP A 7 -6.69 -16.66 -0.59
CA TRP A 7 -7.53 -15.52 -0.94
C TRP A 7 -6.77 -14.22 -0.81
N THR A 8 -7.08 -13.28 -1.71
CA THR A 8 -6.60 -11.90 -1.64
C THR A 8 -7.78 -10.95 -1.77
N LEU A 9 -7.87 -9.96 -0.91
CA LEU A 9 -8.86 -8.89 -1.07
C LEU A 9 -8.42 -8.00 -2.24
N ILE A 10 -9.31 -7.79 -3.20
CA ILE A 10 -9.16 -6.81 -4.27
C ILE A 10 -9.76 -5.51 -3.75
N GLU A 11 -8.89 -4.63 -3.25
CA GLU A 11 -9.30 -3.33 -2.72
C GLU A 11 -9.65 -2.39 -3.88
N GLN A 12 -10.78 -1.72 -3.78
CA GLN A 12 -11.25 -0.76 -4.77
C GLN A 12 -11.83 0.48 -4.10
N ASN A 13 -11.76 1.60 -4.77
CA ASN A 13 -12.40 2.85 -4.41
C ASN A 13 -13.00 3.48 -5.67
N ASP A 14 -14.28 3.85 -5.63
CA ASP A 14 -15.01 4.45 -6.75
C ASP A 14 -14.84 3.66 -8.07
N ASN A 15 -14.94 2.33 -8.00
CA ASN A 15 -14.76 1.40 -9.13
C ASN A 15 -13.35 1.44 -9.77
N GLN A 16 -12.34 1.88 -9.01
CA GLN A 16 -10.94 1.78 -9.39
C GLN A 16 -10.22 0.84 -8.43
N ILE A 17 -9.52 -0.14 -8.98
CA ILE A 17 -8.76 -1.09 -8.17
C ILE A 17 -7.49 -0.40 -7.66
N ALA A 18 -7.24 -0.53 -6.37
CA ALA A 18 -6.00 -0.04 -5.74
C ALA A 18 -4.81 -0.90 -6.19
N GLY A 19 -3.69 -0.26 -6.53
CA GLY A 19 -2.48 -0.93 -7.03
C GLY A 19 -1.94 -2.03 -6.11
N VAL A 20 -2.10 -1.88 -4.80
CA VAL A 20 -1.71 -2.89 -3.81
C VAL A 20 -2.43 -4.24 -4.00
N SER A 21 -3.60 -4.26 -4.62
CA SER A 21 -4.31 -5.51 -4.94
C SER A 21 -3.49 -6.41 -5.87
N TRP A 22 -2.72 -5.81 -6.78
CA TRP A 22 -1.86 -6.55 -7.70
C TRP A 22 -0.63 -7.13 -7.02
N GLU A 23 -0.06 -6.42 -6.04
CA GLU A 23 0.99 -6.94 -5.18
C GLU A 23 0.51 -8.19 -4.42
N LEU A 24 -0.69 -8.10 -3.82
CA LEU A 24 -1.30 -9.21 -3.09
C LEU A 24 -1.60 -10.41 -3.98
N ILE A 25 -2.09 -10.19 -5.20
CA ILE A 25 -2.34 -11.26 -6.18
C ILE A 25 -1.02 -11.94 -6.54
N GLY A 26 0.06 -11.19 -6.78
CA GLY A 26 1.38 -11.75 -7.04
C GLY A 26 1.87 -12.65 -5.92
N LYS A 27 1.85 -12.15 -4.68
CA LYS A 27 2.26 -12.95 -3.52
C LYS A 27 1.30 -14.11 -3.24
N GLY A 28 -0.01 -13.89 -3.41
CA GLY A 28 -1.02 -14.95 -3.29
C GLY A 28 -0.78 -16.09 -4.28
N ARG A 29 -0.30 -15.79 -5.50
CA ARG A 29 0.05 -16.82 -6.48
C ARG A 29 1.22 -17.68 -6.02
N GLU A 30 2.30 -17.07 -5.52
CA GLU A 30 3.44 -17.78 -4.95
C GLU A 30 2.98 -18.72 -3.81
N LEU A 31 2.22 -18.20 -2.85
CA LEU A 31 1.73 -18.99 -1.71
C LEU A 31 0.77 -20.12 -2.14
N ALA A 32 -0.07 -19.87 -3.15
CA ALA A 32 -0.98 -20.89 -3.68
C ALA A 32 -0.20 -22.02 -4.38
N ASP A 33 0.86 -21.67 -5.12
CA ASP A 33 1.73 -22.65 -5.78
C ASP A 33 2.48 -23.50 -4.74
N ASP A 34 3.00 -22.90 -3.66
CA ASP A 34 3.68 -23.59 -2.55
C ASP A 34 2.73 -24.54 -1.79
N LEU A 35 1.45 -24.19 -1.71
CA LEU A 35 0.41 -25.05 -1.12
C LEU A 35 -0.13 -26.10 -2.10
N GLY A 36 0.15 -25.99 -3.40
CA GLY A 36 -0.47 -26.80 -4.45
C GLY A 36 -1.97 -26.51 -4.61
N GLY A 37 -2.36 -25.27 -4.36
CA GLY A 37 -3.73 -24.79 -4.26
C GLY A 37 -4.18 -23.89 -5.42
N GLU A 38 -5.23 -23.12 -5.18
CA GLU A 38 -5.75 -22.11 -6.10
C GLU A 38 -5.66 -20.71 -5.48
N LEU A 39 -5.49 -19.69 -6.34
CA LEU A 39 -5.56 -18.29 -5.94
C LEU A 39 -6.92 -17.70 -6.28
N CYS A 40 -7.61 -17.18 -5.27
CA CYS A 40 -8.90 -16.53 -5.44
C CYS A 40 -8.85 -15.06 -5.03
N GLY A 41 -9.32 -14.18 -5.91
CA GLY A 41 -9.62 -12.79 -5.57
C GLY A 41 -10.98 -12.68 -4.86
N VAL A 42 -11.10 -11.76 -3.91
CA VAL A 42 -12.38 -11.37 -3.29
C VAL A 42 -12.63 -9.91 -3.63
N LEU A 43 -13.67 -9.64 -4.39
CA LEU A 43 -14.05 -8.31 -4.85
C LEU A 43 -15.43 -7.94 -4.30
N VAL A 44 -15.49 -6.87 -3.53
CA VAL A 44 -16.71 -6.44 -2.82
C VAL A 44 -16.97 -4.98 -3.12
N GLY A 45 -18.22 -4.66 -3.51
CA GLY A 45 -18.59 -3.29 -3.82
C GLY A 45 -19.95 -3.16 -4.51
N HIS A 46 -20.15 -2.06 -5.20
CA HIS A 46 -21.32 -1.80 -6.05
C HIS A 46 -20.88 -1.43 -7.46
N ASN A 47 -21.46 -2.06 -8.46
CA ASN A 47 -21.08 -1.95 -9.88
C ASN A 47 -19.61 -2.37 -10.16
N VAL A 48 -19.09 -3.36 -9.43
CA VAL A 48 -17.68 -3.79 -9.48
C VAL A 48 -17.43 -5.02 -10.35
N LYS A 49 -18.46 -5.68 -10.85
CA LYS A 49 -18.38 -6.95 -11.58
C LYS A 49 -17.39 -6.94 -12.75
N ASN A 50 -17.38 -5.86 -13.51
CA ASN A 50 -16.49 -5.65 -14.65
C ASN A 50 -15.01 -5.61 -14.27
N LEU A 51 -14.68 -5.34 -13.00
CA LEU A 51 -13.31 -5.27 -12.51
C LEU A 51 -12.69 -6.65 -12.27
N ALA A 52 -13.49 -7.69 -12.11
CA ALA A 52 -13.04 -9.04 -11.79
C ALA A 52 -12.07 -9.62 -12.84
N THR A 53 -12.26 -9.28 -14.11
CA THR A 53 -11.44 -9.77 -15.22
C THR A 53 -9.98 -9.35 -15.08
N GLU A 54 -9.73 -8.16 -14.57
CA GLU A 54 -8.38 -7.64 -14.40
C GLU A 54 -7.53 -8.50 -13.44
N ALA A 55 -8.14 -9.09 -12.42
CA ALA A 55 -7.46 -9.95 -11.48
C ALA A 55 -6.87 -11.22 -12.12
N PHE A 56 -7.50 -11.74 -13.16
CA PHE A 56 -6.97 -12.88 -13.90
C PHE A 56 -5.67 -12.54 -14.62
N TYR A 57 -5.57 -11.33 -15.16
CA TYR A 57 -4.37 -10.87 -15.87
C TYR A 57 -3.13 -10.81 -14.97
N TYR A 58 -3.33 -10.67 -13.65
CA TYR A 58 -2.26 -10.65 -12.66
C TYR A 58 -2.03 -12.00 -11.96
N GLY A 59 -2.88 -13.01 -12.21
CA GLY A 59 -2.59 -14.37 -11.74
C GLY A 59 -3.67 -15.07 -10.96
N ALA A 60 -4.83 -14.46 -10.70
CA ALA A 60 -5.95 -15.13 -10.05
C ALA A 60 -6.54 -16.26 -10.93
N ASP A 61 -6.94 -17.37 -10.30
CA ASP A 61 -7.64 -18.47 -10.97
C ASP A 61 -9.15 -18.26 -10.90
N LYS A 62 -9.62 -17.62 -9.82
CA LYS A 62 -11.02 -17.37 -9.52
C LYS A 62 -11.21 -16.01 -8.86
N VAL A 63 -12.35 -15.38 -9.06
CA VAL A 63 -12.74 -14.18 -8.33
C VAL A 63 -14.16 -14.34 -7.80
N TYR A 64 -14.31 -14.26 -6.49
CA TYR A 64 -15.59 -14.12 -5.82
C TYR A 64 -16.02 -12.66 -5.85
N VAL A 65 -17.23 -12.40 -6.33
CA VAL A 65 -17.78 -11.04 -6.46
C VAL A 65 -19.04 -10.91 -5.64
N ILE A 66 -19.06 -9.95 -4.74
CA ILE A 66 -20.26 -9.49 -4.04
C ILE A 66 -20.54 -8.06 -4.54
N ASP A 67 -21.50 -7.94 -5.45
CA ASP A 67 -21.91 -6.67 -6.08
C ASP A 67 -23.31 -6.30 -5.60
N ASP A 68 -23.40 -5.35 -4.65
CA ASP A 68 -24.66 -5.00 -4.00
C ASP A 68 -24.73 -3.48 -3.72
N PRO A 69 -25.90 -2.81 -3.94
CA PRO A 69 -26.07 -1.40 -3.62
C PRO A 69 -25.75 -0.99 -2.19
N VAL A 70 -25.91 -1.88 -1.21
CA VAL A 70 -25.55 -1.65 0.21
C VAL A 70 -24.06 -1.37 0.36
N LEU A 71 -23.24 -1.84 -0.59
CA LEU A 71 -21.80 -1.71 -0.64
C LEU A 71 -21.31 -0.51 -1.47
N ALA A 72 -22.22 0.39 -1.87
CA ALA A 72 -21.88 1.55 -2.70
C ALA A 72 -20.82 2.46 -2.05
N TYR A 73 -20.79 2.50 -0.74
CA TYR A 73 -19.77 3.19 0.04
C TYR A 73 -19.17 2.26 1.08
N TYR A 74 -17.87 2.43 1.34
CA TYR A 74 -17.24 1.64 2.37
C TYR A 74 -17.86 1.91 3.75
N ARG A 75 -18.31 0.86 4.37
CA ARG A 75 -18.72 0.77 5.78
C ARG A 75 -18.23 -0.58 6.30
N THR A 76 -17.55 -0.60 7.42
CA THR A 76 -16.92 -1.81 7.97
C THR A 76 -17.91 -2.96 8.13
N GLU A 77 -19.10 -2.69 8.67
CA GLU A 77 -20.10 -3.71 9.00
C GLU A 77 -20.57 -4.54 7.78
N PRO A 78 -21.12 -3.94 6.69
CA PRO A 78 -21.61 -4.73 5.56
C PRO A 78 -20.47 -5.39 4.75
N TYR A 79 -19.31 -4.74 4.63
CA TYR A 79 -18.14 -5.34 3.99
C TYR A 79 -17.62 -6.55 4.76
N ALA A 80 -17.44 -6.41 6.09
CA ALA A 80 -16.99 -7.50 6.95
C ALA A 80 -18.00 -8.66 6.98
N HIS A 81 -19.32 -8.36 6.99
CA HIS A 81 -20.38 -9.37 6.91
C HIS A 81 -20.24 -10.19 5.62
N GLY A 82 -20.25 -9.54 4.45
CA GLY A 82 -20.19 -10.22 3.16
C GLY A 82 -18.94 -11.11 3.02
N ILE A 83 -17.77 -10.58 3.37
CA ILE A 83 -16.51 -11.32 3.31
C ILE A 83 -16.50 -12.50 4.29
N SER A 84 -17.01 -12.30 5.51
CA SER A 84 -17.01 -13.35 6.52
C SER A 84 -17.97 -14.49 6.17
N GLU A 85 -19.16 -14.19 5.65
CA GLU A 85 -20.11 -15.23 5.20
C GLU A 85 -19.54 -16.00 3.99
N LEU A 86 -18.88 -15.29 3.06
CA LEU A 86 -18.17 -15.92 1.96
C LEU A 86 -17.06 -16.87 2.46
N ALA A 87 -16.25 -16.43 3.41
CA ALA A 87 -15.17 -17.23 3.99
C ALA A 87 -15.69 -18.44 4.78
N LYS A 88 -16.81 -18.31 5.51
CA LYS A 88 -17.45 -19.45 6.19
C LYS A 88 -17.95 -20.50 5.20
N LYS A 89 -18.46 -20.06 4.04
CA LYS A 89 -18.96 -20.94 2.98
C LYS A 89 -17.85 -21.68 2.27
N HIS A 90 -16.80 -20.99 1.85
CA HIS A 90 -15.75 -21.52 0.98
C HIS A 90 -14.49 -21.98 1.71
N LYS A 91 -14.29 -21.58 2.97
CA LYS A 91 -13.25 -22.02 3.90
C LYS A 91 -11.83 -21.91 3.33
N PRO A 92 -11.34 -20.70 3.01
CA PRO A 92 -9.97 -20.54 2.55
C PRO A 92 -8.93 -20.90 3.62
N ASP A 93 -7.75 -21.35 3.21
CA ASP A 93 -6.64 -21.65 4.11
C ASP A 93 -5.89 -20.38 4.54
N VAL A 94 -5.70 -19.46 3.59
CA VAL A 94 -4.99 -18.20 3.78
C VAL A 94 -5.85 -17.07 3.23
N PHE A 95 -5.84 -15.91 3.93
CA PHE A 95 -6.50 -14.71 3.42
C PHE A 95 -5.60 -13.48 3.63
N LEU A 96 -5.18 -12.87 2.53
CA LEU A 96 -4.35 -11.68 2.50
C LEU A 96 -5.19 -10.43 2.25
N MET A 97 -4.91 -9.38 3.00
CA MET A 97 -5.50 -8.06 2.85
C MET A 97 -4.38 -7.01 2.85
N ALA A 98 -4.59 -5.84 2.26
CA ALA A 98 -3.61 -4.77 2.33
C ALA A 98 -3.62 -4.10 3.72
N ALA A 99 -2.47 -3.61 4.18
CA ALA A 99 -2.40 -2.78 5.39
C ALA A 99 -2.64 -1.28 5.08
N THR A 100 -3.54 -0.99 4.15
CA THR A 100 -4.09 0.35 3.88
C THR A 100 -5.00 0.78 5.02
N THR A 101 -5.47 2.02 5.02
CA THR A 101 -6.46 2.50 6.00
C THR A 101 -7.72 1.63 5.99
N LEU A 102 -8.27 1.33 4.81
CA LEU A 102 -9.43 0.44 4.65
C LEU A 102 -9.10 -0.98 5.10
N GLY A 103 -8.01 -1.53 4.62
CA GLY A 103 -7.64 -2.92 4.91
C GLY A 103 -7.31 -3.17 6.37
N ARG A 104 -6.72 -2.21 7.11
CA ARG A 104 -6.47 -2.31 8.55
C ARG A 104 -7.77 -2.37 9.35
N ASP A 105 -8.74 -1.55 9.00
CA ASP A 105 -10.07 -1.56 9.62
C ASP A 105 -10.81 -2.87 9.31
N LEU A 106 -10.89 -3.22 8.04
CA LEU A 106 -11.67 -4.36 7.57
C LEU A 106 -11.08 -5.71 7.99
N SER A 107 -9.74 -5.88 7.94
CA SER A 107 -9.10 -7.14 8.29
C SER A 107 -9.33 -7.53 9.75
N GLY A 108 -9.30 -6.56 10.67
CA GLY A 108 -9.59 -6.79 12.09
C GLY A 108 -11.04 -7.22 12.31
N ALA A 109 -11.99 -6.57 11.62
CA ALA A 109 -13.41 -6.91 11.70
C ALA A 109 -13.70 -8.32 11.16
N VAL A 110 -13.15 -8.67 10.00
CA VAL A 110 -13.29 -10.00 9.39
C VAL A 110 -12.66 -11.08 10.25
N ALA A 111 -11.43 -10.88 10.74
CA ALA A 111 -10.75 -11.83 11.63
C ALA A 111 -11.57 -12.11 12.91
N THR A 112 -12.16 -11.06 13.48
CA THR A 112 -13.02 -11.20 14.67
C THR A 112 -14.27 -12.02 14.36
N GLN A 113 -14.97 -11.77 13.25
CA GLN A 113 -16.17 -12.51 12.87
C GLN A 113 -15.89 -13.98 12.54
N LEU A 114 -14.68 -14.29 12.03
CA LEU A 114 -14.24 -15.63 11.71
C LEU A 114 -13.57 -16.36 12.89
N SER A 115 -13.31 -15.67 14.01
CA SER A 115 -12.47 -16.15 15.11
C SER A 115 -11.11 -16.64 14.61
N ALA A 116 -10.55 -15.94 13.61
CA ALA A 116 -9.28 -16.22 12.95
C ALA A 116 -8.14 -15.41 13.58
N GLY A 117 -6.90 -15.94 13.47
CA GLY A 117 -5.70 -15.17 13.80
C GLY A 117 -5.33 -14.20 12.69
N LEU A 118 -5.01 -12.96 13.05
CA LEU A 118 -4.55 -11.93 12.10
C LEU A 118 -3.19 -11.39 12.53
N THR A 119 -2.21 -11.45 11.63
CA THR A 119 -0.95 -10.73 11.81
C THR A 119 -0.98 -9.45 10.97
N ALA A 120 -0.84 -8.32 11.63
CA ALA A 120 -0.96 -7.02 10.98
C ALA A 120 0.39 -6.50 10.48
N ASP A 121 0.38 -5.81 9.32
CA ASP A 121 1.51 -5.05 8.75
C ASP A 121 2.73 -5.93 8.44
N CYS A 122 2.47 -7.10 7.85
CA CYS A 122 3.49 -8.04 7.45
C CYS A 122 4.35 -7.50 6.30
N THR A 123 5.62 -7.89 6.31
CA THR A 123 6.59 -7.53 5.26
C THR A 123 7.12 -8.75 4.50
N VAL A 124 7.07 -9.95 5.13
CA VAL A 124 7.44 -11.21 4.48
C VAL A 124 6.37 -12.26 4.78
N LEU A 125 6.01 -13.02 3.76
CA LEU A 125 5.04 -14.12 3.82
C LEU A 125 5.63 -15.34 3.11
N GLU A 126 5.62 -16.49 3.76
CA GLU A 126 6.16 -17.74 3.22
C GLU A 126 5.34 -18.93 3.72
N ILE A 127 5.23 -19.99 2.91
CA ILE A 127 4.65 -21.26 3.35
C ILE A 127 5.77 -22.13 3.89
N ASP A 128 5.65 -22.56 5.13
CA ASP A 128 6.54 -23.57 5.69
C ASP A 128 6.38 -24.89 4.94
N PRO A 129 7.47 -25.46 4.39
CA PRO A 129 7.39 -26.64 3.53
C PRO A 129 6.95 -27.90 4.26
N GLU A 130 7.17 -28.00 5.57
CA GLU A 130 6.84 -29.17 6.38
C GLU A 130 5.44 -29.10 6.95
N THR A 131 5.11 -27.98 7.60
CA THR A 131 3.82 -27.80 8.30
C THR A 131 2.72 -27.26 7.41
N LYS A 132 3.05 -26.70 6.25
CA LYS A 132 2.14 -25.98 5.35
C LYS A 132 1.43 -24.80 6.02
N LEU A 133 2.02 -24.24 7.09
CA LEU A 133 1.54 -23.05 7.75
C LEU A 133 2.12 -21.79 7.07
N LEU A 134 1.33 -20.71 7.11
CA LEU A 134 1.79 -19.41 6.67
C LEU A 134 2.65 -18.76 7.76
N HIS A 135 3.92 -18.56 7.46
CA HIS A 135 4.85 -17.75 8.25
C HIS A 135 4.68 -16.28 7.89
N GLN A 136 4.35 -15.48 8.87
CA GLN A 136 3.94 -14.10 8.73
C GLN A 136 4.94 -13.23 9.49
N THR A 137 5.88 -12.64 8.77
CA THR A 137 6.97 -11.86 9.39
C THR A 137 6.68 -10.37 9.31
N ARG A 138 6.85 -9.70 10.43
CA ARG A 138 6.67 -8.25 10.56
C ARG A 138 7.73 -7.61 11.42
N PRO A 139 8.07 -6.34 11.17
CA PRO A 139 8.89 -5.55 12.11
C PRO A 139 8.16 -5.35 13.43
N ALA A 140 8.88 -5.50 14.53
CA ALA A 140 8.41 -5.24 15.90
C ALA A 140 9.37 -4.30 16.62
N PHE A 141 8.92 -3.71 17.72
CA PHE A 141 9.71 -2.80 18.57
C PHE A 141 10.47 -1.71 17.78
N GLY A 142 9.72 -0.99 16.91
CA GLY A 142 10.30 0.10 16.12
C GLY A 142 11.20 -0.35 14.95
N GLY A 143 11.06 -1.60 14.52
CA GLY A 143 11.86 -2.15 13.40
C GLY A 143 13.14 -2.86 13.80
N ASN A 144 13.49 -2.87 15.10
CA ASN A 144 14.74 -3.48 15.58
C ASN A 144 14.70 -5.02 15.63
N ILE A 145 13.51 -5.61 15.60
CA ILE A 145 13.30 -7.05 15.67
C ILE A 145 12.29 -7.45 14.60
N MET A 146 12.55 -8.55 13.89
CA MET A 146 11.60 -9.19 13.01
C MET A 146 10.91 -10.32 13.76
N ALA A 147 9.59 -10.28 13.86
CA ALA A 147 8.79 -11.32 14.50
C ALA A 147 8.08 -12.15 13.42
N THR A 148 8.32 -13.47 13.42
CA THR A 148 7.60 -14.43 12.58
C THR A 148 6.50 -15.08 13.40
N ILE A 149 5.26 -14.97 12.94
CA ILE A 149 4.05 -15.45 13.61
C ILE A 149 3.37 -16.45 12.67
N PHE A 150 2.75 -17.48 13.25
CA PHE A 150 1.93 -18.43 12.51
C PHE A 150 0.68 -18.81 13.28
N CYS A 151 -0.37 -19.18 12.56
CA CYS A 151 -1.65 -19.58 13.13
C CYS A 151 -1.86 -21.09 12.90
N ALA A 152 -1.59 -21.88 13.94
CA ALA A 152 -1.56 -23.34 13.81
C ALA A 152 -2.95 -23.96 13.58
N THR A 153 -4.00 -23.43 14.21
CA THR A 153 -5.30 -24.11 14.30
C THR A 153 -6.45 -23.38 13.60
N ALA A 154 -6.54 -22.06 13.75
CA ALA A 154 -7.64 -21.29 13.15
C ALA A 154 -7.44 -21.11 11.63
N ARG A 155 -8.57 -21.05 10.91
CA ARG A 155 -8.61 -20.75 9.48
C ARG A 155 -9.66 -19.69 9.18
N PRO A 156 -9.41 -18.84 8.17
CA PRO A 156 -8.15 -18.69 7.42
C PRO A 156 -7.00 -18.18 8.28
N GLN A 157 -5.75 -18.43 7.84
CA GLN A 157 -4.58 -17.73 8.36
C GLN A 157 -4.56 -16.35 7.73
N MET A 158 -4.80 -15.28 8.51
CA MET A 158 -4.98 -13.94 7.97
C MET A 158 -3.75 -13.06 8.16
N SER A 159 -3.42 -12.29 7.14
CA SER A 159 -2.39 -11.27 7.20
C SER A 159 -2.88 -9.96 6.59
N SER A 160 -2.57 -8.84 7.21
CA SER A 160 -2.51 -7.59 6.47
C SER A 160 -1.06 -7.29 6.06
N VAL A 161 -0.87 -6.94 4.80
CA VAL A 161 0.45 -6.79 4.17
C VAL A 161 0.71 -5.33 3.90
N ARG A 162 1.90 -4.86 4.27
CA ARG A 162 2.30 -3.47 4.03
C ARG A 162 2.35 -3.21 2.52
N PRO A 163 1.66 -2.17 2.02
CA PRO A 163 1.71 -1.80 0.60
C PRO A 163 3.13 -1.45 0.13
N ARG A 164 3.39 -1.64 -1.15
CA ARG A 164 4.62 -1.25 -1.85
C ARG A 164 5.88 -1.98 -1.41
N LEU A 165 5.73 -3.17 -0.83
CA LEU A 165 6.85 -4.05 -0.51
C LEU A 165 6.96 -5.25 -1.44
N LEU A 166 5.85 -5.65 -2.03
CA LEU A 166 5.81 -6.83 -2.88
C LEU A 166 5.85 -6.43 -4.37
N PRO A 167 6.51 -7.21 -5.21
CA PRO A 167 6.52 -6.92 -6.64
C PRO A 167 5.12 -7.12 -7.24
N VAL A 168 4.76 -6.23 -8.15
CA VAL A 168 3.57 -6.42 -8.99
C VAL A 168 3.93 -7.38 -10.13
N PRO A 169 3.17 -8.46 -10.34
CA PRO A 169 3.43 -9.40 -11.44
C PRO A 169 3.20 -8.74 -12.80
N GLU A 170 3.82 -9.30 -13.82
CA GLU A 170 3.62 -8.85 -15.20
C GLU A 170 2.17 -9.15 -15.63
N ARG A 171 1.54 -8.17 -16.28
CA ARG A 171 0.15 -8.25 -16.72
C ARG A 171 0.01 -9.11 -17.99
N ASP A 172 -0.61 -10.27 -17.89
CA ASP A 172 -0.88 -11.18 -19.01
C ASP A 172 -2.36 -11.20 -19.39
N THR A 173 -2.72 -10.48 -20.44
CA THR A 173 -4.09 -10.36 -20.93
C THR A 173 -4.67 -11.65 -21.56
N LYS A 174 -3.86 -12.70 -21.70
CA LYS A 174 -4.32 -14.00 -22.20
C LYS A 174 -4.89 -14.88 -21.10
N ARG A 175 -4.60 -14.58 -19.84
CA ARG A 175 -5.13 -15.35 -18.71
C ARG A 175 -6.62 -15.13 -18.58
N THR A 176 -7.31 -16.21 -18.22
CA THR A 176 -8.75 -16.24 -17.94
C THR A 176 -8.98 -16.99 -16.64
N GLY A 177 -10.11 -16.79 -16.00
CA GLY A 177 -10.48 -17.47 -14.76
C GLY A 177 -11.99 -17.54 -14.59
N GLU A 178 -12.42 -18.00 -13.43
CA GLU A 178 -13.83 -18.18 -13.07
C GLU A 178 -14.29 -17.00 -12.21
N VAL A 179 -15.40 -16.36 -12.60
CA VAL A 179 -16.11 -15.38 -11.76
C VAL A 179 -17.25 -16.08 -11.05
N VAL A 180 -17.25 -16.05 -9.72
CA VAL A 180 -18.33 -16.59 -8.89
C VAL A 180 -19.04 -15.45 -8.20
N GLU A 181 -20.29 -15.23 -8.59
CA GLU A 181 -21.16 -14.22 -8.00
C GLU A 181 -21.79 -14.72 -6.72
N GLU A 182 -21.70 -13.95 -5.66
CA GLU A 182 -22.27 -14.27 -4.35
C GLU A 182 -23.15 -13.12 -3.86
N SER A 183 -24.19 -13.48 -3.13
CA SER A 183 -25.09 -12.48 -2.53
C SER A 183 -24.52 -11.93 -1.24
N LEU A 184 -24.73 -10.64 -0.98
CA LEU A 184 -24.39 -10.03 0.31
C LEU A 184 -25.24 -10.64 1.45
N GLY A 185 -26.50 -10.98 1.19
CA GLY A 185 -27.41 -11.53 2.20
C GLY A 185 -27.79 -10.55 3.31
N LEU A 186 -27.53 -9.25 3.12
CA LEU A 186 -27.81 -8.17 4.07
C LEU A 186 -28.55 -7.05 3.36
N LYS A 187 -29.55 -6.44 4.00
CA LYS A 187 -30.27 -5.29 3.47
C LYS A 187 -29.80 -4.00 4.13
N GLU A 188 -30.03 -2.86 3.49
CA GLU A 188 -29.67 -1.54 4.03
C GLU A 188 -30.32 -1.26 5.40
N GLU A 189 -31.55 -1.74 5.62
CA GLU A 189 -32.29 -1.60 6.88
C GLU A 189 -31.64 -2.35 8.07
N ASP A 190 -30.82 -3.37 7.78
CA ASP A 190 -30.12 -4.18 8.79
C ASP A 190 -28.76 -3.57 9.18
N VAL A 191 -28.26 -2.59 8.42
CA VAL A 191 -26.96 -1.97 8.65
C VAL A 191 -27.09 -0.84 9.68
N LYS A 192 -26.30 -0.90 10.75
CA LYS A 192 -26.36 0.05 11.89
C LYS A 192 -25.76 1.42 11.57
N THR A 193 -24.93 1.51 10.57
CA THR A 193 -24.22 2.74 10.19
C THR A 193 -24.81 3.32 8.91
N ARG A 194 -24.86 4.66 8.82
CA ARG A 194 -25.30 5.37 7.63
C ARG A 194 -24.34 6.49 7.30
N ARG A 195 -23.90 6.56 6.03
CA ARG A 195 -23.14 7.70 5.54
C ARG A 195 -24.07 8.90 5.39
N LEU A 196 -23.77 9.99 6.06
CA LEU A 196 -24.55 11.25 5.96
C LEU A 196 -24.05 12.07 4.79
N GLU A 197 -22.73 12.35 4.76
CA GLU A 197 -22.08 13.10 3.68
C GLU A 197 -20.62 12.68 3.52
N PHE A 198 -20.00 13.10 2.44
CA PHE A 198 -18.58 12.99 2.21
C PHE A 198 -18.03 14.41 1.98
N ILE A 199 -17.12 14.82 2.84
CA ILE A 199 -16.43 16.10 2.72
C ILE A 199 -15.01 15.76 2.22
N PRO A 200 -14.73 16.00 0.91
CA PRO A 200 -13.38 15.80 0.39
C PRO A 200 -12.44 16.80 1.05
N ASP A 201 -11.27 16.35 1.45
CA ASP A 201 -10.18 17.23 1.85
C ASP A 201 -9.57 17.85 0.59
N GLU A 202 -9.76 19.16 0.38
CA GLU A 202 -9.25 19.88 -0.77
C GLU A 202 -7.70 19.84 -0.86
N GLY A 203 -7.01 19.54 0.25
CA GLY A 203 -5.56 19.28 0.29
C GLY A 203 -5.14 17.91 -0.26
N MET A 204 -6.04 16.97 -0.45
CA MET A 204 -5.78 15.60 -0.90
C MET A 204 -5.72 15.41 -2.42
N SER A 205 -5.61 16.46 -3.22
CA SER A 205 -5.47 16.32 -4.69
C SER A 205 -4.14 15.65 -5.12
N VAL A 206 -3.24 15.40 -4.18
CA VAL A 206 -1.91 14.81 -4.45
C VAL A 206 -1.86 13.40 -3.87
N ASN A 207 -1.98 12.39 -4.72
CA ASN A 207 -1.67 11.01 -4.33
C ASN A 207 -0.15 10.81 -4.36
N ILE A 208 0.53 11.17 -3.26
CA ILE A 208 1.98 11.03 -3.14
C ILE A 208 2.42 9.57 -3.23
N GLU A 209 1.53 8.67 -2.88
CA GLU A 209 1.84 7.25 -2.87
C GLU A 209 2.06 6.66 -4.26
N ASP A 210 1.42 7.17 -5.31
CA ASP A 210 1.54 6.70 -6.69
C ASP A 210 2.55 7.51 -7.53
N ALA A 211 3.24 8.47 -6.90
CA ALA A 211 4.21 9.31 -7.60
C ALA A 211 5.47 8.52 -7.98
N GLU A 212 5.86 8.59 -9.26
CA GLU A 212 7.12 8.00 -9.74
C GLU A 212 8.38 8.76 -9.27
N TYR A 213 8.24 10.05 -9.05
CA TYR A 213 9.31 10.94 -8.58
C TYR A 213 8.82 11.76 -7.41
N ILE A 214 9.56 11.70 -6.30
CA ILE A 214 9.22 12.48 -5.10
C ILE A 214 10.42 13.33 -4.70
N VAL A 215 10.18 14.62 -4.50
CA VAL A 215 11.17 15.53 -3.91
C VAL A 215 10.65 15.98 -2.56
N SER A 216 11.30 15.52 -1.50
CA SER A 216 10.87 15.76 -0.12
C SER A 216 11.71 16.79 0.60
N GLY A 217 11.02 17.71 1.27
CA GLY A 217 11.64 18.72 2.12
C GLY A 217 11.61 18.35 3.60
N GLY A 218 12.71 18.62 4.31
CA GLY A 218 12.79 18.48 5.76
C GLY A 218 12.84 19.82 6.50
N ARG A 219 13.00 19.75 7.82
CA ARG A 219 13.20 20.96 8.66
C ARG A 219 14.43 21.76 8.26
N GLY A 220 15.40 21.15 7.56
CA GLY A 220 16.58 21.82 7.02
C GLY A 220 16.27 22.91 5.99
N LEU A 221 15.04 22.98 5.46
CA LEU A 221 14.56 24.11 4.65
C LEU A 221 14.44 25.41 5.44
N GLY A 222 14.34 25.38 6.75
CA GLY A 222 14.33 26.56 7.62
C GLY A 222 13.00 27.33 7.66
N SER A 223 12.22 27.33 6.58
CA SER A 223 10.93 28.02 6.51
C SER A 223 9.99 27.39 5.46
N PRO A 224 8.68 27.74 5.46
CA PRO A 224 7.72 27.25 4.44
C PRO A 224 8.08 27.69 3.01
N GLU A 225 8.71 28.86 2.83
CA GLU A 225 9.14 29.37 1.52
C GLU A 225 10.20 28.47 0.89
N GLY A 226 11.00 27.76 1.71
CA GLY A 226 11.98 26.80 1.22
C GLY A 226 11.38 25.67 0.38
N PHE A 227 10.09 25.38 0.52
CA PHE A 227 9.38 24.42 -0.32
C PHE A 227 9.22 24.87 -1.79
N GLU A 228 9.41 26.15 -2.10
CA GLU A 228 9.41 26.63 -3.49
C GLU A 228 10.53 25.95 -4.30
N THR A 229 11.73 25.88 -3.72
CA THR A 229 12.87 25.20 -4.39
C THR A 229 12.65 23.69 -4.54
N VAL A 230 11.94 23.07 -3.61
CA VAL A 230 11.55 21.66 -3.68
C VAL A 230 10.52 21.43 -4.79
N ARG A 231 9.52 22.33 -4.91
CA ARG A 231 8.52 22.30 -5.99
C ARG A 231 9.16 22.44 -7.36
N ASP A 232 10.10 23.37 -7.52
CA ASP A 232 10.78 23.59 -8.78
C ASP A 232 11.47 22.34 -9.32
N VAL A 233 12.11 21.55 -8.44
CA VAL A 233 12.72 20.27 -8.79
C VAL A 233 11.66 19.23 -9.12
N ALA A 234 10.61 19.12 -8.28
CA ALA A 234 9.52 18.18 -8.48
C ALA A 234 8.83 18.42 -9.83
N GLU A 235 8.49 19.66 -10.16
CA GLU A 235 7.91 20.04 -11.45
C GLU A 235 8.86 19.73 -12.63
N ALA A 236 10.15 20.04 -12.48
CA ALA A 236 11.14 19.74 -13.51
C ALA A 236 11.25 18.24 -13.78
N LEU A 237 11.06 17.39 -12.78
CA LEU A 237 11.00 15.92 -12.89
C LEU A 237 9.64 15.40 -13.35
N GLY A 238 8.57 16.20 -13.27
CA GLY A 238 7.18 15.74 -13.43
C GLY A 238 6.76 14.86 -12.25
N GLY A 239 7.26 15.16 -11.07
CA GLY A 239 7.03 14.44 -9.83
C GLY A 239 6.21 15.25 -8.83
N THR A 240 6.16 14.76 -7.61
CA THR A 240 5.37 15.27 -6.50
C THR A 240 6.25 15.77 -5.35
N VAL A 241 5.76 16.77 -4.62
CA VAL A 241 6.42 17.27 -3.41
C VAL A 241 6.05 16.39 -2.22
N GLY A 242 7.06 15.93 -1.47
CA GLY A 242 6.91 15.28 -0.19
C GLY A 242 7.44 16.13 0.96
N SER A 243 7.17 15.71 2.18
CA SER A 243 7.67 16.34 3.40
C SER A 243 7.95 15.32 4.48
N SER A 244 8.97 15.54 5.30
CA SER A 244 9.09 14.85 6.57
C SER A 244 8.10 15.43 7.61
N ARG A 245 7.85 14.71 8.70
CA ARG A 245 6.90 15.12 9.73
C ARG A 245 7.14 16.51 10.34
N PRO A 246 8.38 16.95 10.68
CA PRO A 246 8.58 18.25 11.33
C PRO A 246 8.04 19.45 10.58
N PRO A 247 8.16 19.60 9.24
CA PRO A 247 7.48 20.66 8.49
C PRO A 247 5.95 20.57 8.54
N ILE A 248 5.36 19.37 8.59
CA ILE A 248 3.91 19.19 8.73
C ILE A 248 3.45 19.68 10.10
N ASP A 249 4.13 19.25 11.16
CA ASP A 249 3.83 19.68 12.54
C ASP A 249 3.99 21.23 12.71
N ALA A 250 4.86 21.86 11.91
CA ALA A 250 5.03 23.31 11.86
C ALA A 250 4.03 24.04 10.95
N GLY A 251 3.13 23.32 10.27
CA GLY A 251 2.14 23.91 9.37
C GLY A 251 2.70 24.40 8.02
N TRP A 252 3.92 24.00 7.63
CA TRP A 252 4.54 24.40 6.36
C TRP A 252 3.97 23.68 5.16
N MET A 253 3.49 22.45 5.36
CA MET A 253 2.91 21.60 4.31
C MET A 253 1.70 20.85 4.87
N PRO A 254 0.69 20.54 4.03
CA PRO A 254 -0.44 19.69 4.41
C PRO A 254 -0.02 18.25 4.70
N TYR A 255 -0.80 17.56 5.53
CA TYR A 255 -0.57 16.16 5.91
C TYR A 255 -0.49 15.19 4.69
N ALA A 256 -1.23 15.46 3.62
CA ALA A 256 -1.21 14.68 2.38
C ALA A 256 0.19 14.52 1.76
N HIS A 257 1.13 15.40 2.13
CA HIS A 257 2.53 15.34 1.67
C HIS A 257 3.47 14.63 2.66
N GLN A 258 2.97 14.16 3.82
CA GLN A 258 3.82 13.57 4.84
C GLN A 258 4.33 12.19 4.44
N VAL A 259 5.64 12.04 4.28
CA VAL A 259 6.31 10.75 4.15
C VAL A 259 6.86 10.33 5.50
N GLY A 260 6.48 9.13 5.95
CA GLY A 260 6.90 8.60 7.24
C GLY A 260 5.95 7.53 7.75
N MET A 261 6.36 6.86 8.82
CA MET A 261 5.58 5.78 9.47
C MET A 261 4.19 6.24 9.96
N SER A 262 4.05 7.53 10.31
CA SER A 262 2.78 8.18 10.70
C SER A 262 2.12 8.96 9.56
N GLY A 263 2.62 8.84 8.34
CA GLY A 263 2.09 9.45 7.12
C GLY A 263 2.00 8.40 6.01
N HIS A 264 2.44 8.77 4.83
CA HIS A 264 2.42 7.92 3.65
C HIS A 264 3.72 7.11 3.52
N THR A 265 3.60 5.83 3.14
CA THR A 265 4.72 5.01 2.69
C THR A 265 4.79 5.10 1.16
N VAL A 266 5.98 5.39 0.64
CA VAL A 266 6.20 5.65 -0.78
C VAL A 266 7.32 4.77 -1.33
N ARG A 267 7.22 4.44 -2.64
CA ARG A 267 8.25 3.70 -3.36
C ARG A 267 8.41 4.26 -4.76
N PRO A 268 8.89 5.52 -4.89
CA PRO A 268 9.12 6.13 -6.19
C PRO A 268 10.35 5.52 -6.88
N LYS A 269 10.45 5.73 -8.19
CA LYS A 269 11.68 5.49 -8.95
C LYS A 269 12.85 6.36 -8.46
N VAL A 270 12.55 7.59 -8.04
CA VAL A 270 13.55 8.49 -7.46
C VAL A 270 12.95 9.25 -6.28
N TYR A 271 13.62 9.17 -5.14
CA TYR A 271 13.33 9.94 -3.95
C TYR A 271 14.46 10.92 -3.66
N ILE A 272 14.18 12.22 -3.71
CA ILE A 272 15.15 13.26 -3.36
C ILE A 272 14.82 13.80 -1.97
N ALA A 273 15.73 13.61 -1.00
CA ALA A 273 15.59 14.07 0.38
C ALA A 273 16.42 15.34 0.59
N ALA A 274 15.76 16.50 0.68
CA ALA A 274 16.42 17.80 0.88
C ALA A 274 16.26 18.29 2.32
N GLY A 275 17.36 18.41 3.06
CA GLY A 275 17.35 18.90 4.45
C GLY A 275 16.61 17.98 5.43
N ILE A 276 16.59 16.67 5.15
CA ILE A 276 16.02 15.61 5.99
C ILE A 276 17.15 14.91 6.74
N SER A 277 17.01 14.71 8.05
CA SER A 277 18.05 14.08 8.86
C SER A 277 18.11 12.55 8.71
N GLY A 278 17.01 11.88 8.40
CA GLY A 278 16.96 10.42 8.30
C GLY A 278 16.61 9.72 9.62
N ALA A 279 15.64 10.24 10.36
CA ALA A 279 15.06 9.52 11.48
C ALA A 279 14.42 8.20 11.00
N VAL A 280 14.52 7.12 11.80
CA VAL A 280 14.03 5.77 11.47
C VAL A 280 12.58 5.79 10.98
N HIS A 281 11.70 6.57 11.63
CA HIS A 281 10.29 6.69 11.22
C HIS A 281 10.09 7.31 9.83
N HIS A 282 11.06 8.03 9.30
CA HIS A 282 11.03 8.54 7.93
C HIS A 282 11.62 7.51 6.97
N LEU A 283 12.75 6.91 7.32
CA LEU A 283 13.46 5.96 6.47
C LEU A 283 12.60 4.76 6.10
N VAL A 284 11.95 4.12 7.06
CA VAL A 284 11.10 2.93 6.82
C VAL A 284 9.94 3.17 5.84
N ALA A 285 9.61 4.43 5.58
CA ALA A 285 8.53 4.79 4.66
C ALA A 285 9.02 5.17 3.25
N MET A 286 10.35 5.27 3.02
CA MET A 286 10.89 5.64 1.72
C MET A 286 12.10 4.81 1.29
N GLU A 287 12.67 3.98 2.17
CA GLU A 287 13.86 3.15 1.86
C GLU A 287 13.63 2.13 0.75
N GLY A 288 12.36 1.80 0.42
CA GLY A 288 11.99 0.97 -0.71
C GLY A 288 12.04 1.67 -2.07
N SER A 289 12.44 2.95 -2.16
CA SER A 289 12.62 3.68 -3.42
C SER A 289 13.70 3.05 -4.28
N ASP A 290 13.56 3.08 -5.61
CA ASP A 290 14.56 2.49 -6.52
C ASP A 290 15.88 3.28 -6.52
N MET A 291 15.82 4.60 -6.25
CA MET A 291 16.99 5.47 -6.12
C MET A 291 16.72 6.56 -5.06
N ILE A 292 17.63 6.73 -4.13
CA ILE A 292 17.58 7.74 -3.08
C ILE A 292 18.72 8.72 -3.22
N ILE A 293 18.40 10.00 -3.37
CA ILE A 293 19.36 11.11 -3.41
C ILE A 293 19.16 11.96 -2.16
N ALA A 294 20.14 12.05 -1.29
CA ALA A 294 20.07 12.84 -0.07
C ALA A 294 20.97 14.08 -0.15
N ILE A 295 20.40 15.23 0.22
CA ILE A 295 21.11 16.53 0.26
C ILE A 295 21.02 17.06 1.69
N ASN A 296 22.17 17.19 2.36
CA ASN A 296 22.22 17.70 3.72
C ASN A 296 23.58 18.42 3.97
N LYS A 297 23.55 19.44 4.82
CA LYS A 297 24.77 20.13 5.26
C LYS A 297 25.59 19.31 6.26
N ASP A 298 24.91 18.48 7.04
CA ASP A 298 25.54 17.64 8.05
C ASP A 298 26.06 16.33 7.39
N PRO A 299 27.39 16.14 7.33
CA PRO A 299 27.98 14.94 6.73
C PRO A 299 27.66 13.66 7.50
N GLU A 300 27.28 13.77 8.80
CA GLU A 300 26.94 12.65 9.66
C GLU A 300 25.41 12.36 9.67
N ALA A 301 24.62 13.04 8.82
CA ALA A 301 23.18 12.84 8.77
C ALA A 301 22.84 11.35 8.48
N PRO A 302 22.04 10.69 9.33
CA PRO A 302 21.71 9.27 9.16
C PRO A 302 21.12 8.90 7.81
N ILE A 303 20.46 9.86 7.11
CA ILE A 303 19.89 9.65 5.78
C ILE A 303 20.91 9.17 4.75
N PHE A 304 22.17 9.57 4.90
CA PHE A 304 23.25 9.18 3.98
C PHE A 304 23.59 7.69 4.02
N LYS A 305 23.21 6.98 5.10
CA LYS A 305 23.43 5.53 5.20
C LYS A 305 22.47 4.73 4.29
N THR A 306 21.35 5.34 3.93
CA THR A 306 20.31 4.72 3.08
C THR A 306 20.38 5.27 1.65
N ALA A 307 21.02 6.43 1.45
CA ALA A 307 21.07 7.09 0.15
C ALA A 307 22.03 6.40 -0.83
N ASP A 308 21.62 6.25 -2.09
CA ASP A 308 22.49 5.86 -3.20
C ASP A 308 23.45 6.98 -3.57
N TYR A 309 22.99 8.23 -3.45
CA TYR A 309 23.79 9.43 -3.69
C TYR A 309 23.69 10.38 -2.50
N ALA A 310 24.83 10.61 -1.85
CA ALA A 310 24.98 11.53 -0.73
C ALA A 310 25.63 12.85 -1.20
N VAL A 311 24.92 13.96 -1.03
CA VAL A 311 25.38 15.30 -1.41
C VAL A 311 25.53 16.14 -0.14
N VAL A 312 26.75 16.31 0.32
CA VAL A 312 27.07 17.16 1.49
C VAL A 312 27.24 18.61 1.02
N ALA A 313 26.14 19.38 1.02
CA ALA A 313 26.12 20.75 0.52
C ALA A 313 24.92 21.54 1.03
N ASP A 314 24.87 22.83 0.72
CA ASP A 314 23.68 23.65 0.90
C ASP A 314 22.61 23.29 -0.14
N LEU A 315 21.44 22.88 0.32
CA LEU A 315 20.32 22.54 -0.56
C LEU A 315 19.88 23.72 -1.45
N TYR A 316 20.07 24.97 -0.98
CA TYR A 316 19.76 26.16 -1.75
C TYR A 316 20.73 26.48 -2.90
N GLU A 317 21.91 25.82 -2.91
CA GLU A 317 22.81 25.84 -4.05
C GLU A 317 22.54 24.66 -4.99
N VAL A 318 22.26 23.47 -4.41
CA VAL A 318 22.10 22.23 -5.17
C VAL A 318 20.76 22.16 -5.91
N LEU A 319 19.63 22.46 -5.25
CA LEU A 319 18.30 22.31 -5.85
C LEU A 319 18.10 23.21 -7.08
N PRO A 320 18.46 24.51 -7.08
CA PRO A 320 18.36 25.34 -8.27
C PRO A 320 19.24 24.85 -9.42
N ALA A 321 20.47 24.42 -9.13
CA ALA A 321 21.39 23.86 -10.14
C ALA A 321 20.83 22.57 -10.76
N LEU A 322 20.27 21.68 -9.92
CA LEU A 322 19.61 20.46 -10.34
C LEU A 322 18.40 20.76 -11.23
N THR A 323 17.54 21.69 -10.83
CA THR A 323 16.38 22.15 -11.62
C THR A 323 16.81 22.63 -13.01
N ALA A 324 17.86 23.46 -13.07
CA ALA A 324 18.36 23.99 -14.34
C ALA A 324 18.88 22.89 -15.28
N GLU A 325 19.64 21.94 -14.74
CA GLU A 325 20.20 20.83 -15.53
C GLU A 325 19.10 19.85 -16.01
N ILE A 326 18.11 19.54 -15.18
CA ILE A 326 16.97 18.70 -15.58
C ILE A 326 16.19 19.37 -16.73
N LYS A 327 15.85 20.66 -16.59
CA LYS A 327 15.13 21.42 -17.61
C LYS A 327 15.92 21.48 -18.93
N LYS A 328 17.24 21.63 -18.87
CA LYS A 328 18.13 21.63 -20.04
C LYS A 328 18.12 20.29 -20.76
N ARG A 329 18.27 19.18 -20.06
CA ARG A 329 18.27 17.82 -20.63
C ARG A 329 16.93 17.44 -21.24
N ARG A 330 15.82 17.79 -20.60
CA ARG A 330 14.48 17.56 -21.16
C ARG A 330 14.21 18.35 -22.45
N LYS A 331 14.80 19.55 -22.60
CA LYS A 331 14.70 20.32 -23.86
C LYS A 331 15.55 19.73 -24.98
N GLY A 332 16.66 19.06 -24.65
CA GLY A 332 17.55 18.42 -25.62
C GLY A 332 17.11 17.01 -26.03
N ALA A 333 16.11 16.44 -25.40
CA ALA A 333 15.57 15.11 -25.69
C ALA A 333 14.28 15.15 -26.55
N LYS A 334 13.85 16.34 -26.96
CA LYS A 334 12.81 16.58 -27.98
C LYS A 334 13.48 16.94 -29.31
#